data_d4c6dfa658ba59a18faf3257670ab4c0
#
_entry.id   d4c6dfa658ba59a18faf3257670ab4c0
#
_cell.length_a   1.000
_cell.length_b   1.000
_cell.length_c   1.000
_cell.angle_alpha   90.00
_cell.angle_beta   90.00
_cell.angle_gamma   90.00
#
_symmetry.space_group_name_H-M   'P 1'
#
loop_
_entity.id
_entity.type
_entity.pdbx_description
1 polymer ?
#
loop_
_entity_poly.entity_id
_entity_poly.type
_entity_poly.pdbx_seq_one_letter_code
_entity_poly.pdbx_strand_id
1 'polypeptide(L)'
;IDADNHLLWRMNLRRLDAESLRDSVIAVSGRANYSMGGPPVMMKAMPSGLQTVVADERRSIYLVARRTNPLTFLRVFDFPVIDVNCTRRSASATPLQSLTMINSKFLTDSASRLAVQIEASVKNDAAPTKKIKAAYRLALSRDPSETEIKAAGEYLQHLQQLY
;
A
#
# COMPACT_ATOMS: atom_id res chain seq x y z
N ILE A 1 7.01 24.52 -22.56
CA ILE A 1 6.67 23.81 -21.31
C ILE A 1 7.83 22.87 -21.00
N ASP A 2 8.34 22.93 -19.79
CA ASP A 2 9.50 22.16 -19.31
C ASP A 2 9.08 20.70 -19.01
N ALA A 3 9.10 19.85 -20.04
CA ALA A 3 8.73 18.45 -19.90
C ALA A 3 9.64 17.69 -18.94
N ASP A 4 10.93 18.02 -18.95
CA ASP A 4 11.97 17.37 -18.14
C ASP A 4 12.07 17.92 -16.71
N ASN A 5 11.23 18.91 -16.39
CA ASN A 5 11.16 19.53 -15.07
C ASN A 5 12.48 20.17 -14.58
N HIS A 6 13.25 20.74 -15.48
CA HIS A 6 14.50 21.45 -15.15
C HIS A 6 14.27 22.68 -14.28
N LEU A 7 13.11 23.33 -14.43
CA LEU A 7 12.70 24.50 -13.65
C LEU A 7 11.96 24.17 -12.36
N LEU A 8 11.86 22.90 -12.02
CA LEU A 8 11.21 22.39 -10.78
C LEU A 8 9.78 22.92 -10.58
N TRP A 9 9.01 23.07 -11.67
CA TRP A 9 7.61 23.54 -11.60
C TRP A 9 6.66 22.50 -10.97
N ARG A 10 7.10 21.27 -10.85
CA ARG A 10 6.41 20.17 -10.15
C ARG A 10 7.38 19.31 -9.39
N MET A 11 6.88 18.58 -8.42
CA MET A 11 7.65 17.54 -7.73
C MET A 11 8.01 16.43 -8.71
N ASN A 12 9.25 15.99 -8.70
CA ASN A 12 9.65 14.80 -9.46
C ASN A 12 8.92 13.58 -8.94
N LEU A 13 8.46 12.72 -9.86
CA LEU A 13 7.85 11.45 -9.49
C LEU A 13 8.89 10.58 -8.75
N ARG A 14 8.58 10.21 -7.54
CA ARG A 14 9.41 9.36 -6.70
C ARG A 14 8.56 8.19 -6.21
N ARG A 15 9.20 7.03 -6.16
CA ARG A 15 8.60 5.86 -5.54
C ARG A 15 8.51 6.09 -4.03
N LEU A 16 7.43 5.61 -3.41
CA LEU A 16 7.30 5.61 -1.96
C LEU A 16 8.34 4.67 -1.34
N ASP A 17 8.93 5.08 -0.25
CA ASP A 17 9.73 4.20 0.60
C ASP A 17 8.86 3.10 1.19
N ALA A 18 9.44 1.96 1.54
CA ALA A 18 8.75 0.79 2.06
C ALA A 18 7.84 1.11 3.26
N GLU A 19 8.34 1.94 4.17
CA GLU A 19 7.60 2.39 5.36
C GLU A 19 6.40 3.27 4.98
N SER A 20 6.62 4.22 4.07
CA SER A 20 5.56 5.09 3.57
C SER A 20 4.50 4.31 2.79
N LEU A 21 4.91 3.31 2.02
CA LEU A 21 4.00 2.43 1.31
C LEU A 21 3.11 1.65 2.29
N ARG A 22 3.72 1.02 3.31
CA ARG A 22 2.97 0.31 4.35
C ARG A 22 1.99 1.24 5.08
N ASP A 23 2.47 2.40 5.50
CA ASP A 23 1.65 3.37 6.24
C ASP A 23 0.50 3.91 5.38
N SER A 24 0.73 4.13 4.08
CA SER A 24 -0.32 4.51 3.13
C SER A 24 -1.38 3.43 2.98
N VAL A 25 -1.00 2.15 2.88
CA VAL A 25 -1.95 1.03 2.81
C VAL A 25 -2.82 0.96 4.07
N ILE A 26 -2.22 1.15 5.25
CA ILE A 26 -2.96 1.16 6.52
C ILE A 26 -3.91 2.36 6.58
N ALA A 27 -3.44 3.55 6.18
CA ALA A 27 -4.23 4.77 6.19
C ALA A 27 -5.44 4.67 5.25
N VAL A 28 -5.22 4.24 4.01
CA VAL A 28 -6.27 4.10 2.99
C VAL A 28 -7.30 3.04 3.38
N SER A 29 -6.87 1.98 4.05
CA SER A 29 -7.79 0.96 4.58
C SER A 29 -8.56 1.38 5.84
N GLY A 30 -8.36 2.61 6.34
CA GLY A 30 -9.01 3.13 7.56
C GLY A 30 -8.54 2.45 8.85
N ARG A 31 -7.41 1.76 8.80
CA ARG A 31 -6.87 0.99 9.95
C ARG A 31 -5.83 1.76 10.76
N ALA A 32 -5.37 2.92 10.26
CA ALA A 32 -4.25 3.62 10.84
C ALA A 32 -4.48 4.02 12.30
N ASN A 33 -3.61 3.54 13.18
CA ASN A 33 -3.52 3.97 14.55
C ASN A 33 -2.44 5.06 14.67
N TYR A 34 -2.87 6.27 14.96
CA TYR A 34 -2.00 7.45 15.06
C TYR A 34 -1.50 7.71 16.48
N SER A 35 -1.69 6.78 17.43
CA SER A 35 -1.17 6.95 18.79
C SER A 35 0.36 7.05 18.77
N MET A 36 0.87 8.05 19.48
CA MET A 36 2.30 8.32 19.59
C MET A 36 2.86 7.80 20.91
N GLY A 37 4.14 7.43 20.88
CA GLY A 37 4.85 6.95 22.07
C GLY A 37 4.55 5.49 22.41
N GLY A 38 4.93 5.09 23.62
CA GLY A 38 4.75 3.73 24.11
C GLY A 38 5.78 2.71 23.59
N PRO A 39 5.62 1.42 23.93
CA PRO A 39 6.55 0.38 23.52
C PRO A 39 6.50 0.15 22.01
N PRO A 40 7.59 -0.35 21.41
CA PRO A 40 7.64 -0.63 19.99
C PRO A 40 6.70 -1.79 19.61
N VAL A 41 6.21 -1.74 18.38
CA VAL A 41 5.37 -2.80 17.81
C VAL A 41 6.23 -4.01 17.49
N MET A 42 5.87 -5.14 18.09
CA MET A 42 6.60 -6.39 17.92
C MET A 42 6.16 -7.11 16.64
N MET A 43 7.13 -7.76 15.99
CA MET A 43 6.88 -8.64 14.86
C MET A 43 6.72 -10.08 15.34
N LYS A 44 5.94 -10.86 14.60
CA LYS A 44 5.75 -12.29 14.82
C LYS A 44 6.18 -13.07 13.58
N ALA A 45 6.92 -14.16 13.82
CA ALA A 45 7.23 -15.12 12.77
C ALA A 45 5.99 -15.99 12.48
N MET A 46 5.66 -16.11 11.21
CA MET A 46 4.65 -17.06 10.73
C MET A 46 5.28 -18.45 10.54
N PRO A 47 4.49 -19.53 10.50
CA PRO A 47 5.02 -20.88 10.19
C PRO A 47 5.76 -20.94 8.85
N SER A 48 5.42 -20.08 7.92
CA SER A 48 6.10 -19.92 6.62
C SER A 48 7.48 -19.24 6.70
N GLY A 49 7.92 -18.81 7.88
CA GLY A 49 9.16 -18.03 8.08
C GLY A 49 9.02 -16.53 7.81
N LEU A 50 7.87 -16.08 7.32
CA LEU A 50 7.63 -14.65 7.05
C LEU A 50 7.45 -13.89 8.37
N GLN A 51 8.00 -12.68 8.45
CA GLN A 51 7.77 -11.77 9.55
C GLN A 51 6.55 -10.90 9.28
N THR A 52 5.62 -10.83 10.21
CA THR A 52 4.40 -10.03 10.11
C THR A 52 4.16 -9.22 11.40
N VAL A 53 3.31 -8.22 11.33
CA VAL A 53 2.79 -7.49 12.48
C VAL A 53 1.41 -8.05 12.81
N VAL A 54 1.15 -8.31 14.08
CA VAL A 54 -0.13 -8.83 14.55
C VAL A 54 -0.84 -7.75 15.38
N ALA A 55 -2.05 -7.42 14.96
CA ALA A 55 -3.01 -6.59 15.69
C ALA A 55 -2.54 -5.18 16.12
N ASP A 56 -1.46 -4.67 15.54
CA ASP A 56 -1.02 -3.30 15.77
C ASP A 56 -0.80 -2.58 14.43
N GLU A 57 -1.55 -1.53 14.21
CA GLU A 57 -1.62 -0.78 12.96
C GLU A 57 -1.03 0.63 13.11
N ARG A 58 -0.12 0.78 14.06
CA ARG A 58 0.67 2.00 14.19
C ARG A 58 1.61 2.16 13.00
N ARG A 59 2.01 3.40 12.79
CA ARG A 59 2.95 3.78 11.74
C ARG A 59 4.24 2.98 11.82
N SER A 60 4.86 2.77 10.67
CA SER A 60 6.09 1.96 10.54
C SER A 60 7.26 2.45 11.38
N ILE A 61 7.28 3.73 11.76
CA ILE A 61 8.30 4.28 12.65
C ILE A 61 8.29 3.62 14.06
N TYR A 62 7.17 3.03 14.47
CA TYR A 62 7.05 2.33 15.76
C TYR A 62 7.37 0.84 15.69
N LEU A 63 7.69 0.31 14.51
CA LEU A 63 8.07 -1.10 14.37
C LEU A 63 9.45 -1.36 14.96
N VAL A 64 9.61 -2.52 15.62
CA VAL A 64 10.95 -2.98 16.01
C VAL A 64 11.79 -3.23 14.75
N ALA A 65 12.91 -2.54 14.62
CA ALA A 65 13.89 -2.78 13.57
C ALA A 65 14.90 -3.83 14.04
N ARG A 66 14.77 -5.06 13.54
CA ARG A 66 15.71 -6.16 13.85
C ARG A 66 16.59 -6.46 12.64
N ARG A 67 17.92 -6.52 12.84
CA ARG A 67 18.88 -6.82 11.77
C ARG A 67 18.64 -8.18 11.14
N THR A 68 18.45 -9.19 11.99
CA THR A 68 18.34 -10.59 11.56
C THR A 68 16.99 -10.93 10.94
N ASN A 69 15.92 -10.28 11.37
CA ASN A 69 14.54 -10.60 10.97
C ASN A 69 13.73 -9.33 10.73
N PRO A 70 13.99 -8.59 9.65
CA PRO A 70 13.18 -7.42 9.29
C PRO A 70 11.78 -7.84 8.84
N LEU A 71 10.80 -6.94 8.95
CA LEU A 71 9.45 -7.18 8.45
C LEU A 71 9.50 -7.52 6.96
N THR A 72 8.95 -8.68 6.58
CA THR A 72 9.06 -9.20 5.22
C THR A 72 8.53 -8.22 4.18
N PHE A 73 7.38 -7.59 4.45
CA PHE A 73 6.83 -6.57 3.56
C PHE A 73 7.82 -5.44 3.29
N LEU A 74 8.43 -4.87 4.33
CA LEU A 74 9.39 -3.78 4.15
C LEU A 74 10.62 -4.24 3.37
N ARG A 75 11.14 -5.44 3.65
CA ARG A 75 12.29 -6.00 2.95
C ARG A 75 12.04 -6.17 1.45
N VAL A 76 10.86 -6.62 1.05
CA VAL A 76 10.47 -6.76 -0.35
C VAL A 76 10.45 -5.42 -1.07
N PHE A 77 10.10 -4.33 -0.36
CA PHE A 77 10.00 -2.98 -0.91
C PHE A 77 11.23 -2.10 -0.65
N ASP A 78 12.42 -2.71 -0.66
CA ASP A 78 13.72 -2.01 -0.61
C ASP A 78 13.98 -1.27 0.72
N PHE A 79 13.47 -1.79 1.84
CA PHE A 79 13.85 -1.28 3.15
C PHE A 79 15.38 -1.40 3.33
N PRO A 80 16.06 -0.34 3.82
CA PRO A 80 17.51 -0.35 3.99
C PRO A 80 17.98 -1.49 4.90
N VAL A 81 19.10 -2.11 4.53
CA VAL A 81 19.79 -3.06 5.39
C VAL A 81 20.39 -2.29 6.56
N ILE A 82 20.03 -2.69 7.79
CA ILE A 82 20.37 -1.95 9.02
C ILE A 82 21.87 -2.07 9.38
N ASP A 83 22.58 -3.00 8.74
CA ASP A 83 23.99 -3.29 9.04
C ASP A 83 24.98 -2.25 8.53
N VAL A 84 24.58 -1.44 7.57
CA VAL A 84 25.44 -0.45 6.89
C VAL A 84 24.76 0.90 6.85
N ASN A 85 25.53 1.97 6.93
CA ASN A 85 25.02 3.31 6.70
C ASN A 85 24.43 3.43 5.30
N CYS A 86 23.14 3.75 5.24
CA CYS A 86 22.40 3.94 4.00
C CYS A 86 22.42 5.43 3.62
N THR A 87 23.38 5.84 2.81
CA THR A 87 23.47 7.22 2.30
C THR A 87 22.41 7.50 1.22
N ARG A 88 21.99 6.47 0.50
CA ARG A 88 20.96 6.55 -0.55
C ARG A 88 20.13 5.27 -0.56
N ARG A 89 18.80 5.42 -0.45
CA ARG A 89 17.90 4.28 -0.58
C ARG A 89 17.86 3.78 -2.03
N SER A 90 17.90 2.47 -2.19
CA SER A 90 17.63 1.84 -3.48
C SER A 90 16.12 1.89 -3.79
N ALA A 91 15.79 1.90 -5.07
CA ALA A 91 14.43 1.72 -5.54
C ALA A 91 14.47 0.74 -6.71
N SER A 92 13.91 -0.45 -6.51
CA SER A 92 13.87 -1.50 -7.52
C SER A 92 12.43 -1.76 -7.97
N ALA A 93 12.27 -2.33 -9.15
CA ALA A 93 10.99 -2.86 -9.62
C ALA A 93 11.20 -4.35 -9.92
N THR A 94 10.75 -5.21 -9.01
CA THR A 94 10.96 -6.65 -9.09
C THR A 94 9.63 -7.40 -9.20
N PRO A 95 9.60 -8.56 -9.88
CA PRO A 95 8.42 -9.42 -9.92
C PRO A 95 7.92 -9.83 -8.52
N LEU A 96 8.83 -9.97 -7.55
CA LEU A 96 8.47 -10.30 -6.18
C LEU A 96 7.60 -9.22 -5.52
N GLN A 97 7.85 -7.96 -5.83
CA GLN A 97 7.02 -6.84 -5.32
C GLN A 97 5.60 -6.94 -5.89
N SER A 98 5.44 -7.20 -7.18
CA SER A 98 4.13 -7.39 -7.81
C SER A 98 3.39 -8.60 -7.24
N LEU A 99 4.07 -9.72 -7.06
CA LEU A 99 3.50 -10.91 -6.42
C LEU A 99 3.08 -10.64 -4.97
N THR A 100 3.88 -9.88 -4.23
CA THR A 100 3.55 -9.50 -2.85
C THR A 100 2.32 -8.59 -2.80
N MET A 101 2.17 -7.67 -3.77
CA MET A 101 0.98 -6.82 -3.86
C MET A 101 -0.30 -7.61 -4.07
N ILE A 102 -0.25 -8.72 -4.79
CA ILE A 102 -1.42 -9.56 -5.10
C ILE A 102 -1.68 -10.59 -3.99
N ASN A 103 -0.64 -11.22 -3.46
CA ASN A 103 -0.77 -12.42 -2.61
C ASN A 103 -0.60 -12.15 -1.10
N SER A 104 -0.18 -10.96 -0.70
CA SER A 104 0.04 -10.67 0.72
C SER A 104 -1.29 -10.59 1.47
N LYS A 105 -1.42 -11.40 2.53
CA LYS A 105 -2.57 -11.33 3.44
C LYS A 105 -2.79 -9.91 4.00
N PHE A 106 -1.72 -9.20 4.33
CA PHE A 106 -1.79 -7.81 4.78
C PHE A 106 -2.49 -6.91 3.77
N LEU A 107 -2.17 -7.06 2.48
CA LEU A 107 -2.79 -6.27 1.41
C LEU A 107 -4.22 -6.70 1.11
N THR A 108 -4.48 -8.00 1.09
CA THR A 108 -5.83 -8.54 0.88
C THR A 108 -6.79 -8.09 1.98
N ASP A 109 -6.37 -8.18 3.25
CA ASP A 109 -7.17 -7.71 4.39
C ASP A 109 -7.39 -6.18 4.32
N SER A 110 -6.39 -5.42 3.89
CA SER A 110 -6.50 -3.97 3.73
C SER A 110 -7.43 -3.60 2.56
N ALA A 111 -7.36 -4.31 1.45
CA ALA A 111 -8.25 -4.13 0.31
C ALA A 111 -9.71 -4.45 0.65
N SER A 112 -9.95 -5.51 1.42
CA SER A 112 -11.30 -5.86 1.90
C SER A 112 -11.90 -4.74 2.76
N ARG A 113 -11.11 -4.12 3.63
CA ARG A 113 -11.57 -2.99 4.44
C ARG A 113 -11.80 -1.73 3.61
N LEU A 114 -10.92 -1.46 2.63
CA LEU A 114 -11.13 -0.37 1.68
C LEU A 114 -12.44 -0.56 0.90
N ALA A 115 -12.75 -1.78 0.48
CA ALA A 115 -14.00 -2.09 -0.21
C ALA A 115 -15.22 -1.75 0.66
N VAL A 116 -15.19 -2.10 1.95
CA VAL A 116 -16.26 -1.73 2.91
C VAL A 116 -16.40 -0.20 3.02
N GLN A 117 -15.29 0.55 3.07
CA GLN A 117 -15.34 2.02 3.11
C GLN A 117 -15.92 2.61 1.82
N ILE A 118 -15.55 2.06 0.66
CA ILE A 118 -16.11 2.46 -0.63
C ILE A 118 -17.62 2.25 -0.63
N GLU A 119 -18.09 1.09 -0.22
CA GLU A 119 -19.51 0.77 -0.15
C GLU A 119 -20.27 1.69 0.82
N ALA A 120 -19.68 2.01 1.94
CA ALA A 120 -20.24 2.96 2.90
C ALA A 120 -20.29 4.40 2.34
N SER A 121 -19.31 4.81 1.53
CA SER A 121 -19.24 6.16 0.95
C SER A 121 -20.15 6.34 -0.26
N VAL A 122 -20.44 5.25 -0.97
CA VAL A 122 -21.29 5.23 -2.16
C VAL A 122 -22.47 4.33 -1.84
N LYS A 123 -23.72 4.84 -1.87
CA LYS A 123 -24.93 4.03 -1.59
C LYS A 123 -24.86 2.70 -2.34
N ASN A 124 -25.29 1.61 -1.68
CA ASN A 124 -25.14 0.22 -2.16
C ASN A 124 -25.62 -0.03 -3.62
N ASP A 125 -26.57 0.74 -4.13
CA ASP A 125 -27.10 0.65 -5.50
C ASP A 125 -26.35 1.51 -6.51
N ALA A 126 -25.16 2.02 -6.17
CA ALA A 126 -24.43 2.88 -7.08
C ALA A 126 -23.78 2.09 -8.21
N ALA A 127 -23.84 2.64 -9.43
CA ALA A 127 -23.20 2.09 -10.61
C ALA A 127 -21.70 1.79 -10.35
N PRO A 128 -21.15 0.71 -10.93
CA PRO A 128 -19.73 0.32 -10.75
C PRO A 128 -18.75 1.47 -10.96
N THR A 129 -19.02 2.34 -11.92
CA THR A 129 -18.21 3.55 -12.20
C THR A 129 -18.08 4.48 -10.99
N LYS A 130 -19.11 4.63 -10.16
CA LYS A 130 -19.06 5.45 -8.95
C LYS A 130 -18.17 4.80 -7.89
N LYS A 131 -18.24 3.48 -7.74
CA LYS A 131 -17.36 2.72 -6.83
C LYS A 131 -15.90 2.81 -7.28
N ILE A 132 -15.61 2.69 -8.58
CA ILE A 132 -14.27 2.87 -9.15
C ILE A 132 -13.75 4.28 -8.85
N LYS A 133 -14.54 5.34 -9.09
CA LYS A 133 -14.15 6.72 -8.76
C LYS A 133 -13.85 6.90 -7.28
N ALA A 134 -14.69 6.37 -6.40
CA ALA A 134 -14.47 6.42 -4.96
C ALA A 134 -13.18 5.69 -4.55
N ALA A 135 -12.89 4.52 -5.13
CA ALA A 135 -11.65 3.80 -4.91
C ALA A 135 -10.41 4.63 -5.29
N TYR A 136 -10.42 5.25 -6.47
CA TYR A 136 -9.32 6.10 -6.93
C TYR A 136 -9.13 7.34 -6.05
N ARG A 137 -10.22 7.98 -5.63
CA ARG A 137 -10.14 9.14 -4.72
C ARG A 137 -9.56 8.78 -3.37
N LEU A 138 -10.02 7.67 -2.77
CA LEU A 138 -9.53 7.20 -1.48
C LEU A 138 -8.07 6.73 -1.54
N ALA A 139 -7.71 5.95 -2.57
CA ALA A 139 -6.39 5.35 -2.65
C ALA A 139 -5.33 6.29 -3.25
N LEU A 140 -5.70 7.12 -4.23
CA LEU A 140 -4.76 7.90 -5.03
C LEU A 140 -5.01 9.41 -4.99
N SER A 141 -6.04 9.86 -4.25
CA SER A 141 -6.44 11.27 -4.13
C SER A 141 -6.67 11.97 -5.49
N ARG A 142 -7.08 11.24 -6.50
CA ARG A 142 -7.42 11.73 -7.83
C ARG A 142 -8.60 10.98 -8.45
N ASP A 143 -9.21 11.58 -9.44
CA ASP A 143 -10.17 10.86 -10.26
C ASP A 143 -9.47 9.93 -11.27
N PRO A 144 -10.07 8.78 -11.62
CA PRO A 144 -9.58 7.92 -12.68
C PRO A 144 -9.84 8.56 -14.06
N SER A 145 -8.95 8.29 -15.02
CA SER A 145 -9.19 8.60 -16.43
C SER A 145 -10.26 7.68 -17.03
N GLU A 146 -10.77 8.04 -18.20
CA GLU A 146 -11.77 7.20 -18.89
C GLU A 146 -11.21 5.81 -19.24
N THR A 147 -9.94 5.74 -19.61
CA THR A 147 -9.24 4.47 -19.88
C THR A 147 -9.12 3.61 -18.63
N GLU A 148 -8.83 4.19 -17.48
CA GLU A 148 -8.76 3.47 -16.19
C GLU A 148 -10.14 2.98 -15.75
N ILE A 149 -11.19 3.78 -15.94
CA ILE A 149 -12.58 3.37 -15.64
C ILE A 149 -12.97 2.16 -16.49
N LYS A 150 -12.67 2.21 -17.79
CA LYS A 150 -12.97 1.12 -18.72
C LYS A 150 -12.22 -0.16 -18.33
N ALA A 151 -10.93 -0.08 -18.13
CA ALA A 151 -10.10 -1.23 -17.74
C ALA A 151 -10.56 -1.85 -16.40
N ALA A 152 -10.84 -1.02 -15.40
CA ALA A 152 -11.34 -1.49 -14.12
C ALA A 152 -12.73 -2.14 -14.24
N GLY A 153 -13.62 -1.58 -15.07
CA GLY A 153 -14.94 -2.14 -15.35
C GLY A 153 -14.88 -3.50 -16.03
N GLU A 154 -14.06 -3.64 -17.05
CA GLU A 154 -13.82 -4.90 -17.76
C GLU A 154 -13.26 -5.98 -16.82
N TYR A 155 -12.30 -5.60 -15.97
CA TYR A 155 -11.73 -6.50 -14.97
C TYR A 155 -12.77 -6.98 -13.95
N LEU A 156 -13.62 -6.10 -13.44
CA LEU A 156 -14.71 -6.47 -12.52
C LEU A 156 -15.71 -7.41 -13.17
N GLN A 157 -16.10 -7.17 -14.43
CA GLN A 157 -16.98 -8.06 -15.18
C GLN A 157 -16.36 -9.45 -15.38
N HIS A 158 -15.07 -9.50 -15.71
CA HIS A 158 -14.34 -10.76 -15.85
C HIS A 158 -14.31 -11.56 -14.54
N LEU A 159 -14.05 -10.89 -13.41
CA LEU A 159 -14.09 -11.55 -12.10
C LEU A 159 -15.48 -12.11 -11.76
N GLN A 160 -16.56 -11.37 -12.07
CA GLN A 160 -17.92 -11.84 -11.83
C GLN A 160 -18.31 -13.07 -12.66
N GLN A 161 -17.61 -13.32 -13.78
CA GLN A 161 -17.81 -14.54 -14.59
C GLN A 161 -17.04 -15.75 -14.05
N LEU A 162 -16.00 -15.52 -13.25
CA LEU A 162 -15.14 -16.56 -12.68
C LEU A 162 -15.66 -17.11 -11.35
N TYR A 163 -16.49 -16.33 -10.64
CA TYR A 163 -17.04 -16.63 -9.31
C TYR A 163 -18.56 -16.60 -9.30
#